data_38d489abe91b9c33da146d5ee649a505
#
_entry.id   38d489abe91b9c33da146d5ee649a505
#
_cell.length_a   1.000
_cell.length_b   1.000
_cell.length_c   1.000
_cell.angle_alpha   90.00
_cell.angle_beta   90.00
_cell.angle_gamma   90.00
#
_symmetry.space_group_name_H-M   'P 1'
#
loop_
_entity.id
_entity.type
_entity.pdbx_description
1 polymer ?
#
loop_
_entity_poly.entity_id
_entity_poly.type
_entity_poly.pdbx_seq_one_letter_code
_entity_poly.pdbx_strand_id
1 'polypeptide(L)'
;ITLVIKIISTNNNELSNDIVRGTNRQNIVMEEAFEGTRQFHKNFEQFVNNVVADFSDKEKIYYERRSKQYSDNPNIKQYQKFNLHNLAQFYVAAILQKPHKAHLHESYLIKNYKTSMFLDNHSQLPYFAVAYTFLTLERLIREHFITKYFIKYKAHLLMIYFRLLGGKQIDMNNERSADKYADKVLKTTYNLEAAKKTFEQCIEIF
;
A
#
# COMPACT_ATOMS: atom_id res chain seq x y z
N ILE A 1 12.42 -43.36 4.80
CA ILE A 1 11.51 -42.42 4.10
C ILE A 1 12.31 -41.85 2.95
N THR A 2 11.89 -42.15 1.71
CA THR A 2 12.54 -41.61 0.49
C THR A 2 11.81 -40.34 0.09
N LEU A 3 12.53 -39.23 0.00
CA LEU A 3 12.00 -37.94 -0.46
C LEU A 3 12.41 -37.72 -1.92
N VAL A 4 11.44 -37.53 -2.81
CA VAL A 4 11.72 -37.19 -4.20
C VAL A 4 11.77 -35.68 -4.33
N ILE A 5 12.93 -35.14 -4.66
CA ILE A 5 13.11 -33.69 -4.87
C ILE A 5 13.29 -33.45 -6.36
N LYS A 6 12.50 -32.53 -6.93
CA LYS A 6 12.66 -32.02 -8.28
C LYS A 6 13.23 -30.61 -8.24
N ILE A 7 14.44 -30.43 -8.76
CA ILE A 7 15.11 -29.13 -8.84
C ILE A 7 15.00 -28.61 -10.28
N ILE A 8 14.47 -27.41 -10.46
CA ILE A 8 14.39 -26.74 -11.75
C ILE A 8 15.11 -25.40 -11.64
N SER A 9 16.11 -25.17 -12.47
CA SER A 9 16.86 -23.92 -12.54
C SER A 9 16.46 -23.16 -13.81
N THR A 10 16.09 -21.88 -13.68
CA THR A 10 15.77 -21.02 -14.81
C THR A 10 16.08 -19.57 -14.47
N ASN A 11 16.57 -18.82 -15.45
CA ASN A 11 16.77 -17.36 -15.34
C ASN A 11 15.54 -16.57 -15.83
N ASN A 12 14.51 -17.27 -16.34
CA ASN A 12 13.27 -16.65 -16.76
C ASN A 12 12.26 -16.62 -15.61
N ASN A 13 11.95 -15.42 -15.11
CA ASN A 13 11.04 -15.22 -13.99
C ASN A 13 9.58 -15.62 -14.31
N GLU A 14 9.11 -15.45 -15.56
CA GLU A 14 7.76 -15.88 -15.97
C GLU A 14 7.66 -17.39 -15.94
N LEU A 15 8.64 -18.07 -16.54
CA LEU A 15 8.70 -19.54 -16.55
C LEU A 15 8.82 -20.11 -15.13
N SER A 16 9.60 -19.45 -14.26
CA SER A 16 9.67 -19.82 -12.84
C SER A 16 8.33 -19.74 -12.15
N ASN A 17 7.59 -18.64 -12.37
CA ASN A 17 6.25 -18.45 -11.79
C ASN A 17 5.25 -19.49 -12.35
N ASP A 18 5.31 -19.80 -13.63
CA ASP A 18 4.42 -20.79 -14.26
C ASP A 18 4.71 -22.21 -13.77
N ILE A 19 5.99 -22.56 -13.54
CA ILE A 19 6.37 -23.84 -12.94
C ILE A 19 5.86 -23.95 -11.51
N VAL A 20 5.99 -22.89 -10.70
CA VAL A 20 5.48 -22.86 -9.32
C VAL A 20 3.95 -22.97 -9.32
N ARG A 21 3.25 -22.26 -10.22
CA ARG A 21 1.80 -22.39 -10.40
C ARG A 21 1.37 -23.80 -10.81
N GLY A 22 2.11 -24.41 -11.74
CA GLY A 22 1.82 -25.75 -12.25
C GLY A 22 2.07 -26.86 -11.24
N THR A 23 3.13 -26.76 -10.43
CA THR A 23 3.48 -27.77 -9.43
C THR A 23 2.65 -27.68 -8.16
N ASN A 24 2.16 -26.49 -7.82
CA ASN A 24 1.32 -26.26 -6.62
C ASN A 24 -0.19 -26.40 -6.88
N ARG A 25 -0.62 -26.97 -8.01
CA ARG A 25 -2.04 -27.22 -8.27
C ARG A 25 -2.76 -28.09 -7.21
N GLN A 26 -2.02 -28.79 -6.39
CA GLN A 26 -2.59 -29.57 -5.25
C GLN A 26 -2.82 -28.72 -4.00
N ASN A 27 -2.10 -27.61 -3.85
CA ASN A 27 -2.39 -26.58 -2.86
C ASN A 27 -2.89 -25.37 -3.63
N ILE A 28 -4.07 -24.88 -3.31
CA ILE A 28 -4.58 -23.61 -3.85
C ILE A 28 -3.60 -22.51 -3.44
N VAL A 29 -2.57 -22.31 -4.25
CA VAL A 29 -1.73 -21.12 -4.11
C VAL A 29 -2.59 -19.99 -4.64
N MET A 30 -3.08 -19.19 -3.74
CA MET A 30 -3.97 -18.08 -4.08
C MET A 30 -3.25 -17.13 -5.05
N GLU A 31 -3.98 -16.57 -6.01
CA GLU A 31 -3.44 -15.57 -6.97
C GLU A 31 -2.68 -14.45 -6.26
N GLU A 32 -3.08 -14.12 -5.03
CA GLU A 32 -2.45 -13.11 -4.16
C GLU A 32 -0.98 -13.41 -3.86
N ALA A 33 -0.62 -14.67 -3.67
CA ALA A 33 0.77 -15.06 -3.40
C ALA A 33 1.70 -14.72 -4.57
N PHE A 34 1.17 -14.64 -5.79
CA PHE A 34 1.92 -14.26 -6.98
C PHE A 34 1.87 -12.75 -7.26
N GLU A 35 0.85 -12.04 -6.76
CA GLU A 35 0.73 -10.60 -6.99
C GLU A 35 2.00 -9.85 -6.53
N GLY A 36 2.49 -10.14 -5.33
CA GLY A 36 3.73 -9.55 -4.81
C GLY A 36 4.99 -9.86 -5.63
N THR A 37 4.95 -10.82 -6.56
CA THR A 37 6.08 -11.13 -7.45
C THR A 37 6.10 -10.31 -8.74
N ARG A 38 5.02 -9.60 -9.06
CA ARG A 38 4.90 -8.77 -10.25
C ARG A 38 5.92 -7.62 -10.25
N GLN A 39 6.27 -7.15 -11.45
CA GLN A 39 7.27 -6.09 -11.61
C GLN A 39 6.84 -4.79 -10.93
N PHE A 40 5.54 -4.45 -10.95
CA PHE A 40 4.99 -3.31 -10.22
C PHE A 40 5.45 -3.28 -8.75
N HIS A 41 5.29 -4.39 -8.02
CA HIS A 41 5.61 -4.44 -6.58
C HIS A 41 7.12 -4.42 -6.30
N LYS A 42 7.95 -4.95 -7.22
CA LYS A 42 9.41 -4.84 -7.14
C LYS A 42 9.85 -3.38 -7.30
N ASN A 43 9.28 -2.70 -8.31
CA ASN A 43 9.56 -1.28 -8.56
C ASN A 43 9.08 -0.42 -7.39
N PHE A 44 7.89 -0.73 -6.85
CA PHE A 44 7.32 0.00 -5.71
C PHE A 44 8.16 -0.16 -4.43
N GLU A 45 8.67 -1.36 -4.15
CA GLU A 45 9.58 -1.60 -3.03
C GLU A 45 10.85 -0.74 -3.15
N GLN A 46 11.48 -0.70 -4.34
CA GLN A 46 12.64 0.15 -4.62
C GLN A 46 12.31 1.63 -4.50
N PHE A 47 11.16 2.05 -5.04
CA PHE A 47 10.69 3.42 -4.96
C PHE A 47 10.52 3.87 -3.51
N VAL A 48 9.83 3.09 -2.67
CA VAL A 48 9.64 3.40 -1.25
C VAL A 48 10.99 3.54 -0.56
N ASN A 49 11.91 2.60 -0.74
CA ASN A 49 13.24 2.62 -0.12
C ASN A 49 14.02 3.87 -0.52
N ASN A 50 13.94 4.31 -1.77
CA ASN A 50 14.63 5.51 -2.26
C ASN A 50 14.01 6.79 -1.66
N VAL A 51 12.68 6.89 -1.65
CA VAL A 51 12.01 8.10 -1.13
C VAL A 51 12.27 8.28 0.37
N VAL A 52 12.26 7.19 1.15
CA VAL A 52 12.45 7.29 2.61
C VAL A 52 13.91 7.25 3.05
N ALA A 53 14.87 7.19 2.12
CA ALA A 53 16.30 7.08 2.47
C ALA A 53 16.76 8.20 3.41
N ASP A 54 16.35 9.43 3.12
CA ASP A 54 16.71 10.63 3.88
C ASP A 54 15.73 10.98 5.02
N PHE A 55 14.69 10.15 5.24
CA PHE A 55 13.73 10.38 6.31
C PHE A 55 14.33 10.03 7.67
N SER A 56 13.88 10.71 8.73
CA SER A 56 14.19 10.30 10.09
C SER A 56 13.63 8.89 10.37
N ASP A 57 14.27 8.14 11.29
CA ASP A 57 13.85 6.76 11.59
C ASP A 57 12.38 6.65 12.06
N LYS A 58 11.82 7.72 12.62
CA LYS A 58 10.41 7.77 13.02
C LYS A 58 9.44 7.96 11.86
N GLU A 59 9.92 8.50 10.75
CA GLU A 59 9.12 8.84 9.57
C GLU A 59 9.25 7.81 8.46
N LYS A 60 10.27 6.94 8.52
CA LYS A 60 10.44 5.86 7.56
C LYS A 60 9.26 4.90 7.57
N ILE A 61 8.85 4.50 6.37
CA ILE A 61 7.86 3.45 6.17
C ILE A 61 8.48 2.33 5.34
N TYR A 62 7.99 1.10 5.48
CA TYR A 62 8.58 -0.10 4.90
C TYR A 62 7.51 -0.94 4.22
N TYR A 63 7.66 -1.19 2.93
CA TYR A 63 6.78 -2.06 2.19
C TYR A 63 7.22 -3.51 2.30
N GLU A 64 6.45 -4.34 3.01
CA GLU A 64 6.67 -5.79 3.09
C GLU A 64 6.08 -6.48 1.85
N ARG A 65 6.86 -6.57 0.79
CA ARG A 65 6.47 -7.31 -0.41
C ARG A 65 6.41 -8.82 -0.16
N ARG A 66 7.28 -9.32 0.71
CA ARG A 66 7.33 -10.72 1.16
C ARG A 66 6.88 -10.80 2.60
N SER A 67 6.15 -11.87 2.93
CA SER A 67 5.71 -12.10 4.31
C SER A 67 6.89 -12.05 5.28
N LYS A 68 6.74 -11.30 6.36
CA LYS A 68 7.73 -11.16 7.44
C LYS A 68 9.10 -10.63 7.01
N GLN A 69 9.16 -9.85 5.93
CA GLN A 69 10.43 -9.36 5.36
C GLN A 69 11.28 -8.55 6.35
N TYR A 70 10.63 -7.86 7.29
CA TYR A 70 11.31 -7.03 8.30
C TYR A 70 11.07 -7.53 9.73
N SER A 71 10.67 -8.81 9.93
CA SER A 71 10.38 -9.35 11.28
C SER A 71 11.59 -9.41 12.18
N ASP A 72 12.76 -9.64 11.61
CA ASP A 72 14.01 -9.83 12.38
C ASP A 72 14.72 -8.50 12.70
N ASN A 73 14.16 -7.38 12.24
CA ASN A 73 14.72 -6.07 12.54
C ASN A 73 13.94 -5.37 13.69
N PRO A 74 14.48 -5.36 14.92
CA PRO A 74 13.78 -4.79 16.09
C PRO A 74 13.63 -3.26 16.03
N ASN A 75 14.40 -2.59 15.16
CA ASN A 75 14.35 -1.15 15.01
C ASN A 75 13.14 -0.70 14.18
N ILE A 76 12.59 -1.58 13.33
CA ILE A 76 11.42 -1.28 12.50
C ILE A 76 10.15 -1.61 13.28
N LYS A 77 9.38 -0.60 13.62
CA LYS A 77 8.14 -0.77 14.39
C LYS A 77 7.00 -1.27 13.50
N GLN A 78 6.06 -2.01 14.09
CA GLN A 78 4.93 -2.59 13.35
C GLN A 78 4.10 -1.54 12.59
N TYR A 79 3.95 -0.35 13.15
CA TYR A 79 3.21 0.75 12.52
C TYR A 79 3.94 1.46 11.38
N GLN A 80 5.19 1.13 11.15
CA GLN A 80 5.97 1.60 10.00
C GLN A 80 5.90 0.64 8.83
N LYS A 81 5.31 -0.55 9.02
CA LYS A 81 5.24 -1.59 8.01
C LYS A 81 3.86 -1.64 7.38
N PHE A 82 3.84 -1.89 6.10
CA PHE A 82 2.61 -2.20 5.38
C PHE A 82 2.91 -3.23 4.28
N ASN A 83 1.95 -4.07 3.99
CA ASN A 83 2.07 -5.14 3.01
C ASN A 83 1.14 -4.90 1.81
N LEU A 84 1.10 -5.85 0.88
CA LEU A 84 0.23 -5.84 -0.29
C LEU A 84 -1.25 -5.63 0.07
N HIS A 85 -1.75 -6.36 1.07
CA HIS A 85 -3.12 -6.23 1.52
C HIS A 85 -3.44 -4.80 2.00
N ASN A 86 -2.57 -4.24 2.83
CA ASN A 86 -2.72 -2.87 3.30
C ASN A 86 -2.71 -1.87 2.13
N LEU A 87 -1.77 -2.04 1.19
CA LEU A 87 -1.66 -1.15 0.03
C LEU A 87 -2.93 -1.20 -0.84
N ALA A 88 -3.49 -2.39 -1.07
CA ALA A 88 -4.76 -2.54 -1.78
C ALA A 88 -5.92 -1.84 -1.06
N GLN A 89 -6.01 -2.00 0.27
CA GLN A 89 -7.01 -1.32 1.09
C GLN A 89 -6.88 0.21 1.00
N PHE A 90 -5.66 0.73 1.14
CA PHE A 90 -5.41 2.18 1.08
C PHE A 90 -5.77 2.75 -0.29
N TYR A 91 -5.40 2.05 -1.36
CA TYR A 91 -5.70 2.43 -2.72
C TYR A 91 -7.21 2.46 -2.99
N VAL A 92 -7.92 1.40 -2.60
CA VAL A 92 -9.38 1.30 -2.77
C VAL A 92 -10.11 2.40 -1.98
N ALA A 93 -9.63 2.71 -0.78
CA ALA A 93 -10.20 3.78 0.05
C ALA A 93 -9.99 5.17 -0.57
N ALA A 94 -8.74 5.53 -0.86
CA ALA A 94 -8.36 6.89 -1.22
C ALA A 94 -8.51 7.20 -2.71
N ILE A 95 -7.96 6.32 -3.57
CA ILE A 95 -7.91 6.55 -5.02
C ILE A 95 -9.23 6.17 -5.68
N LEU A 96 -9.75 4.97 -5.39
CA LEU A 96 -11.04 4.54 -5.93
C LEU A 96 -12.24 5.11 -5.15
N GLN A 97 -11.99 5.80 -4.03
CA GLN A 97 -13.01 6.44 -3.18
C GLN A 97 -14.12 5.48 -2.73
N LYS A 98 -13.74 4.25 -2.40
CA LYS A 98 -14.63 3.17 -1.95
C LYS A 98 -14.24 2.68 -0.54
N PRO A 99 -14.26 3.55 0.50
CA PRO A 99 -13.79 3.19 1.84
C PRO A 99 -14.59 2.02 2.45
N HIS A 100 -15.88 1.89 2.12
CA HIS A 100 -16.73 0.78 2.54
C HIS A 100 -16.33 -0.58 1.93
N LYS A 101 -15.50 -0.62 0.89
CA LYS A 101 -14.92 -1.86 0.32
C LYS A 101 -13.51 -2.14 0.80
N ALA A 102 -12.82 -1.15 1.33
CA ALA A 102 -11.42 -1.27 1.73
C ALA A 102 -11.16 -2.31 2.85
N HIS A 103 -12.17 -2.65 3.67
CA HIS A 103 -12.06 -3.66 4.72
C HIS A 103 -12.16 -5.10 4.22
N LEU A 104 -12.48 -5.32 2.93
CA LEU A 104 -12.65 -6.65 2.38
C LEU A 104 -11.30 -7.37 2.23
N HIS A 105 -11.37 -8.70 2.14
CA HIS A 105 -10.20 -9.56 2.05
C HIS A 105 -9.37 -9.24 0.79
N GLU A 106 -8.07 -9.44 0.88
CA GLU A 106 -7.07 -9.19 -0.17
C GLU A 106 -7.47 -9.79 -1.51
N SER A 107 -7.82 -11.09 -1.52
CA SER A 107 -8.28 -11.80 -2.73
C SER A 107 -9.44 -11.12 -3.42
N TYR A 108 -10.41 -10.63 -2.65
CA TYR A 108 -11.53 -9.89 -3.21
C TYR A 108 -11.08 -8.59 -3.84
N LEU A 109 -10.22 -7.81 -3.16
CA LEU A 109 -9.73 -6.53 -3.67
C LEU A 109 -8.91 -6.74 -4.95
N ILE A 110 -7.96 -7.67 -4.95
CA ILE A 110 -7.13 -7.96 -6.12
C ILE A 110 -8.01 -8.44 -7.29
N LYS A 111 -8.89 -9.41 -7.07
CA LYS A 111 -9.75 -9.95 -8.12
C LYS A 111 -10.67 -8.90 -8.76
N ASN A 112 -11.27 -8.03 -7.94
CA ASN A 112 -12.28 -7.08 -8.44
C ASN A 112 -11.68 -5.77 -8.97
N TYR A 113 -10.44 -5.43 -8.59
CA TYR A 113 -9.80 -4.18 -8.98
C TYR A 113 -8.50 -4.35 -9.78
N LYS A 114 -8.14 -5.57 -10.20
CA LYS A 114 -6.92 -5.87 -10.96
C LYS A 114 -6.74 -5.07 -12.25
N THR A 115 -7.83 -4.58 -12.83
CA THR A 115 -7.82 -3.74 -14.03
C THR A 115 -7.65 -2.26 -13.74
N SER A 116 -7.64 -1.85 -12.47
CA SER A 116 -7.57 -0.46 -12.04
C SER A 116 -6.54 -0.20 -10.95
N MET A 117 -5.83 -1.22 -10.47
CA MET A 117 -4.75 -1.04 -9.51
C MET A 117 -3.54 -1.94 -9.82
N PHE A 118 -2.37 -1.51 -9.40
CA PHE A 118 -1.09 -2.20 -9.58
C PHE A 118 -0.72 -2.46 -11.05
N LEU A 119 -1.17 -1.59 -11.97
CA LEU A 119 -0.81 -1.73 -13.38
C LEU A 119 0.64 -1.26 -13.61
N ASP A 120 1.34 -1.93 -14.52
CA ASP A 120 2.77 -1.67 -14.76
C ASP A 120 3.04 -0.26 -15.33
N ASN A 121 2.02 0.38 -15.92
CA ASN A 121 2.06 1.76 -16.40
C ASN A 121 1.64 2.80 -15.37
N HIS A 122 1.26 2.39 -14.14
CA HIS A 122 0.94 3.34 -13.09
C HIS A 122 2.20 3.91 -12.45
N SER A 123 2.19 5.23 -12.18
CA SER A 123 3.20 5.85 -11.33
C SER A 123 3.18 5.26 -9.92
N GLN A 124 4.35 5.16 -9.29
CA GLN A 124 4.51 4.66 -7.93
C GLN A 124 4.13 5.72 -6.87
N LEU A 125 4.23 7.01 -7.23
CA LEU A 125 4.05 8.11 -6.29
C LEU A 125 2.66 8.17 -5.64
N PRO A 126 1.53 7.96 -6.36
CA PRO A 126 0.21 7.91 -5.74
C PRO A 126 0.04 6.77 -4.72
N TYR A 127 0.66 5.61 -4.98
CA TYR A 127 0.64 4.48 -4.05
C TYR A 127 1.45 4.78 -2.78
N PHE A 128 2.58 5.44 -2.94
CA PHE A 128 3.36 5.93 -1.80
C PHE A 128 2.56 6.96 -0.99
N ALA A 129 1.91 7.92 -1.66
CA ALA A 129 1.12 8.94 -1.00
C ALA A 129 -0.01 8.33 -0.14
N VAL A 130 -0.74 7.33 -0.64
CA VAL A 130 -1.79 6.68 0.15
C VAL A 130 -1.23 5.93 1.35
N ALA A 131 -0.11 5.21 1.17
CA ALA A 131 0.52 4.45 2.25
C ALA A 131 1.08 5.39 3.33
N TYR A 132 1.82 6.41 2.93
CA TYR A 132 2.43 7.37 3.86
C TYR A 132 1.36 8.15 4.65
N THR A 133 0.31 8.61 3.98
CA THR A 133 -0.80 9.32 4.63
C THR A 133 -1.55 8.43 5.61
N PHE A 134 -1.80 7.16 5.26
CA PHE A 134 -2.49 6.23 6.16
C PHE A 134 -1.64 5.93 7.40
N LEU A 135 -0.34 5.67 7.23
CA LEU A 135 0.54 5.42 8.37
C LEU A 135 0.75 6.66 9.25
N THR A 136 0.69 7.86 8.65
CA THR A 136 0.64 9.12 9.39
C THR A 136 -0.64 9.22 10.24
N LEU A 137 -1.80 8.87 9.70
CA LEU A 137 -3.05 8.81 10.48
C LEU A 137 -2.95 7.81 11.63
N GLU A 138 -2.39 6.62 11.40
CA GLU A 138 -2.18 5.62 12.45
C GLU A 138 -1.25 6.13 13.56
N ARG A 139 -0.20 6.86 13.17
CA ARG A 139 0.70 7.52 14.12
C ARG A 139 -0.06 8.55 14.97
N LEU A 140 -0.85 9.43 14.34
CA LEU A 140 -1.63 10.45 15.05
C LEU A 140 -2.64 9.85 16.04
N ILE A 141 -3.29 8.74 15.68
CA ILE A 141 -4.20 8.02 16.58
C ILE A 141 -3.43 7.39 17.76
N ARG A 142 -2.26 6.80 17.51
CA ARG A 142 -1.45 6.15 18.54
C ARG A 142 -0.84 7.17 19.50
N GLU A 143 -0.42 8.31 19.01
CA GLU A 143 0.12 9.42 19.81
C GLU A 143 -0.99 10.24 20.51
N HIS A 144 -2.24 9.78 20.40
CA HIS A 144 -3.43 10.40 21.02
C HIS A 144 -3.77 11.82 20.52
N PHE A 145 -3.25 12.25 19.38
CA PHE A 145 -3.67 13.48 18.71
C PHE A 145 -5.06 13.34 18.07
N ILE A 146 -5.40 12.12 17.64
CA ILE A 146 -6.73 11.78 17.14
C ILE A 146 -7.31 10.68 18.05
N THR A 147 -8.58 10.81 18.39
CA THR A 147 -9.27 9.88 19.29
C THR A 147 -9.31 8.46 18.73
N LYS A 148 -9.08 7.44 19.55
CA LYS A 148 -9.14 6.01 19.19
C LYS A 148 -10.50 5.57 18.63
N TYR A 149 -11.55 6.33 18.87
CA TYR A 149 -12.87 6.10 18.27
C TYR A 149 -12.81 5.97 16.74
N PHE A 150 -11.92 6.74 16.08
CA PHE A 150 -11.79 6.76 14.63
C PHE A 150 -10.98 5.60 14.03
N ILE A 151 -10.45 4.66 14.84
CA ILE A 151 -9.72 3.49 14.35
C ILE A 151 -10.54 2.71 13.30
N LYS A 152 -11.82 2.52 13.53
CA LYS A 152 -12.73 1.81 12.61
C LYS A 152 -13.10 2.59 11.35
N TYR A 153 -12.82 3.91 11.32
CA TYR A 153 -13.16 4.79 10.21
C TYR A 153 -11.94 5.29 9.43
N LYS A 154 -10.75 4.74 9.67
CA LYS A 154 -9.50 5.17 9.03
C LYS A 154 -9.60 5.23 7.49
N ALA A 155 -10.26 4.27 6.87
CA ALA A 155 -10.47 4.25 5.42
C ALA A 155 -11.32 5.44 4.93
N HIS A 156 -12.34 5.85 5.70
CA HIS A 156 -13.17 7.00 5.39
C HIS A 156 -12.40 8.31 5.57
N LEU A 157 -11.66 8.45 6.66
CA LEU A 157 -10.81 9.62 6.90
C LEU A 157 -9.73 9.76 5.81
N LEU A 158 -9.13 8.66 5.37
CA LEU A 158 -8.16 8.66 4.28
C LEU A 158 -8.81 9.14 2.97
N MET A 159 -10.01 8.66 2.63
CA MET A 159 -10.75 9.12 1.46
C MET A 159 -11.04 10.62 1.52
N ILE A 160 -11.56 11.11 2.66
CA ILE A 160 -11.88 12.53 2.84
C ILE A 160 -10.62 13.39 2.72
N TYR A 161 -9.51 12.97 3.33
CA TYR A 161 -8.22 13.65 3.26
C TYR A 161 -7.75 13.83 1.80
N PHE A 162 -7.82 12.78 1.01
CA PHE A 162 -7.45 12.82 -0.41
C PHE A 162 -8.39 13.72 -1.22
N ARG A 163 -9.69 13.71 -0.92
CA ARG A 163 -10.67 14.59 -1.57
C ARG A 163 -10.48 16.06 -1.24
N LEU A 164 -10.17 16.39 0.02
CA LEU A 164 -9.91 17.77 0.45
C LEU A 164 -8.68 18.36 -0.25
N LEU A 165 -7.60 17.61 -0.33
CA LEU A 165 -6.34 18.11 -0.88
C LEU A 165 -6.27 17.96 -2.40
N GLY A 166 -6.69 16.84 -2.94
CA GLY A 166 -6.49 16.49 -4.34
C GLY A 166 -7.69 16.75 -5.25
N GLY A 167 -8.90 16.74 -4.69
CA GLY A 167 -10.14 16.85 -5.45
C GLY A 167 -10.88 15.52 -5.63
N LYS A 168 -11.86 15.50 -6.55
CA LYS A 168 -12.85 14.41 -6.58
C LYS A 168 -12.30 13.07 -7.05
N GLN A 169 -11.44 13.02 -8.08
CA GLN A 169 -10.98 11.76 -8.66
C GLN A 169 -9.62 11.96 -9.35
N ILE A 170 -8.78 10.94 -9.25
CA ILE A 170 -7.48 10.88 -9.89
C ILE A 170 -7.56 9.97 -11.11
N ASP A 171 -6.98 10.38 -12.22
CA ASP A 171 -6.76 9.53 -13.38
C ASP A 171 -5.38 8.87 -13.29
N MET A 172 -5.37 7.61 -12.87
CA MET A 172 -4.14 6.82 -12.71
C MET A 172 -3.48 6.45 -14.05
N ASN A 173 -4.20 6.52 -15.18
CA ASN A 173 -3.63 6.28 -16.50
C ASN A 173 -2.87 7.48 -17.06
N ASN A 174 -3.05 8.65 -16.45
CA ASN A 174 -2.28 9.85 -16.77
C ASN A 174 -1.24 10.11 -15.66
N GLU A 175 -0.02 9.60 -15.86
CA GLU A 175 1.07 9.66 -14.89
C GLU A 175 1.29 11.08 -14.35
N ARG A 176 1.40 12.07 -15.24
CA ARG A 176 1.63 13.48 -14.85
C ARG A 176 0.52 14.04 -13.96
N SER A 177 -0.73 13.68 -14.25
CA SER A 177 -1.88 14.10 -13.44
C SER A 177 -1.89 13.40 -12.09
N ALA A 178 -1.60 12.09 -12.09
CA ALA A 178 -1.53 11.26 -10.91
C ALA A 178 -0.43 11.73 -9.95
N ASP A 179 0.76 12.03 -10.47
CA ASP A 179 1.89 12.54 -9.68
C ASP A 179 1.62 13.93 -9.10
N LYS A 180 1.07 14.83 -9.90
CA LYS A 180 0.69 16.17 -9.41
C LYS A 180 -0.33 16.09 -8.27
N TYR A 181 -1.26 15.14 -8.36
CA TYR A 181 -2.23 14.91 -7.31
C TYR A 181 -1.55 14.38 -6.03
N ALA A 182 -0.69 13.37 -6.18
CA ALA A 182 0.05 12.75 -5.08
C ALA A 182 0.99 13.75 -4.40
N ASP A 183 1.73 14.55 -5.16
CA ASP A 183 2.60 15.61 -4.64
C ASP A 183 1.83 16.61 -3.76
N LYS A 184 0.63 16.99 -4.19
CA LYS A 184 -0.20 17.93 -3.44
C LYS A 184 -0.60 17.36 -2.08
N VAL A 185 -0.93 16.06 -2.04
CA VAL A 185 -1.25 15.35 -0.80
C VAL A 185 0.00 15.23 0.08
N LEU A 186 1.13 14.80 -0.48
CA LEU A 186 2.37 14.57 0.25
C LEU A 186 2.95 15.85 0.85
N LYS A 187 2.87 17.00 0.15
CA LYS A 187 3.29 18.29 0.71
C LYS A 187 2.63 18.61 2.04
N THR A 188 1.35 18.27 2.20
CA THR A 188 0.65 18.45 3.47
C THR A 188 1.02 17.34 4.47
N THR A 189 1.12 16.08 4.00
CA THR A 189 1.37 14.93 4.87
C THR A 189 2.78 14.91 5.45
N TYR A 190 3.79 15.41 4.75
CA TYR A 190 5.17 15.53 5.26
C TYR A 190 5.28 16.52 6.43
N ASN A 191 4.40 17.48 6.53
CA ASN A 191 4.31 18.36 7.69
C ASN A 191 3.29 17.78 8.69
N LEU A 192 3.75 17.21 9.77
CA LEU A 192 2.90 16.51 10.75
C LEU A 192 1.78 17.39 11.31
N GLU A 193 2.07 18.68 11.60
CA GLU A 193 1.07 19.62 12.13
C GLU A 193 0.01 19.97 11.06
N ALA A 194 0.43 20.14 9.80
CA ALA A 194 -0.51 20.33 8.69
C ALA A 194 -1.37 19.08 8.45
N ALA A 195 -0.76 17.89 8.51
CA ALA A 195 -1.47 16.63 8.39
C ALA A 195 -2.52 16.46 9.52
N LYS A 196 -2.13 16.73 10.77
CA LYS A 196 -3.02 16.71 11.94
C LYS A 196 -4.22 17.61 11.74
N LYS A 197 -3.99 18.89 11.41
CA LYS A 197 -5.06 19.87 11.17
C LYS A 197 -6.00 19.42 10.04
N THR A 198 -5.45 18.84 8.98
CA THR A 198 -6.26 18.33 7.86
C THR A 198 -7.09 17.12 8.29
N PHE A 199 -6.56 16.21 9.11
CA PHE A 199 -7.35 15.10 9.64
C PHE A 199 -8.42 15.55 10.64
N GLU A 200 -8.20 16.60 11.42
CA GLU A 200 -9.22 17.23 12.25
C GLU A 200 -10.38 17.76 11.39
N GLN A 201 -10.09 18.43 10.26
CA GLN A 201 -11.12 18.83 9.29
C GLN A 201 -11.83 17.61 8.66
N CYS A 202 -11.11 16.51 8.39
CA CYS A 202 -11.75 15.29 7.91
C CYS A 202 -12.75 14.71 8.91
N ILE A 203 -12.46 14.82 10.20
CA ILE A 203 -13.33 14.36 11.28
C ILE A 203 -14.59 15.22 11.38
N GLU A 204 -14.48 16.54 11.17
CA GLU A 204 -15.61 17.46 11.15
C GLU A 204 -16.56 17.20 9.96
N ILE A 205 -16.01 16.72 8.84
CA ILE A 205 -16.80 16.39 7.64
C ILE A 205 -17.46 15.02 7.74
N PHE A 206 -16.86 14.10 8.51
CA PHE A 206 -17.33 12.71 8.67
C PHE A 206 -18.58 12.61 9.50
#